data_f1f22d92ab9a0c09baa36abc2868ae0a
#
_entry.id   f1f22d92ab9a0c09baa36abc2868ae0a
#
_cell.length_a   1.000
_cell.length_b   1.000
_cell.length_c   1.000
_cell.angle_alpha   90.00
_cell.angle_beta   90.00
_cell.angle_gamma   90.00
#
_symmetry.space_group_name_H-M   'P 1'
#
loop_
_entity.id
_entity.type
_entity.pdbx_description
1 polymer ?
#
loop_
_entity_poly.entity_id
_entity_poly.type
_entity_poly.pdbx_seq_one_letter_code
_entity_poly.pdbx_strand_id
1 'polypeptide(L)'
;MNRRIKQVWLLAILSSFLLIGLQTYWLYNSVTYSMGEMGKKNAEKAEQAIVTYQTNIGAAVKEKSHIGYVVTAYFSDYKSPCTTVCSPLDTDTIIGGVVYRKPGFGNVMEKRDTFDLRETDSNNSFDCLNTYITYQLTRFDKAHFDRFISRKLGNDFIGAEMKTRKHRLWQTRIVEPPTLFHHEMLVEVPFNPIQYQSMQMRMQVPMLPILKGMMWQMIG
;
A
#
# COMPACT_ATOMS: atom_id res chain seq x y z
N MET A 1 -5.43 -33.03 -58.95
CA MET A 1 -4.60 -32.07 -58.24
C MET A 1 -3.25 -32.68 -57.88
N ASN A 2 -2.15 -32.12 -58.38
CA ASN A 2 -0.80 -32.71 -58.28
C ASN A 2 -0.37 -32.86 -56.82
N ARG A 3 0.24 -34.01 -56.45
CA ARG A 3 0.70 -34.33 -55.08
C ARG A 3 1.57 -33.21 -54.48
N ARG A 4 2.36 -32.53 -55.30
CA ARG A 4 3.20 -31.38 -54.92
C ARG A 4 2.38 -30.16 -54.50
N ILE A 5 1.27 -29.89 -55.18
CA ILE A 5 0.39 -28.76 -54.87
C ILE A 5 -0.30 -29.01 -53.51
N LYS A 6 -0.72 -30.25 -53.22
CA LYS A 6 -1.29 -30.60 -51.90
C LYS A 6 -0.29 -30.41 -50.77
N GLN A 7 0.98 -30.73 -50.96
CA GLN A 7 2.04 -30.58 -49.97
C GLN A 7 2.33 -29.10 -49.67
N VAL A 8 2.38 -28.24 -50.72
CA VAL A 8 2.58 -26.78 -50.55
C VAL A 8 1.43 -26.16 -49.79
N TRP A 9 0.19 -26.55 -50.11
CA TRP A 9 -0.99 -26.09 -49.39
C TRP A 9 -0.98 -26.52 -47.92
N LEU A 10 -0.62 -27.73 -47.62
CA LEU A 10 -0.53 -28.24 -46.26
C LEU A 10 0.53 -27.52 -45.45
N LEU A 11 1.70 -27.24 -46.04
CA LEU A 11 2.77 -26.47 -45.41
C LEU A 11 2.34 -25.02 -45.17
N ALA A 12 1.64 -24.39 -46.11
CA ALA A 12 1.13 -23.03 -45.96
C ALA A 12 0.11 -22.93 -44.83
N ILE A 13 -0.80 -23.88 -44.70
CA ILE A 13 -1.78 -23.95 -43.63
C ILE A 13 -1.06 -24.17 -42.29
N LEU A 14 -0.13 -25.11 -42.21
CA LEU A 14 0.61 -25.39 -40.98
C LEU A 14 1.42 -24.20 -40.51
N SER A 15 2.12 -23.48 -41.44
CA SER A 15 2.88 -22.27 -41.10
C SER A 15 1.97 -21.15 -40.62
N SER A 16 0.76 -21.01 -41.21
CA SER A 16 -0.23 -20.00 -40.75
C SER A 16 -0.74 -20.29 -39.35
N PHE A 17 -1.04 -21.56 -39.02
CA PHE A 17 -1.43 -21.95 -37.66
C PHE A 17 -0.33 -21.70 -36.64
N LEU A 18 0.92 -22.01 -37.01
CA LEU A 18 2.08 -21.78 -36.15
C LEU A 18 2.28 -20.30 -35.87
N LEU A 19 2.13 -19.48 -36.90
CA LEU A 19 2.28 -18.03 -36.79
C LEU A 19 1.16 -17.40 -35.91
N ILE A 20 -0.10 -17.82 -36.09
CA ILE A 20 -1.22 -17.44 -35.27
C ILE A 20 -1.00 -17.86 -33.80
N GLY A 21 -0.53 -19.10 -33.60
CA GLY A 21 -0.22 -19.62 -32.26
C GLY A 21 0.85 -18.80 -31.56
N LEU A 22 1.94 -18.45 -32.26
CA LEU A 22 3.00 -17.58 -31.72
C LEU A 22 2.50 -16.17 -31.40
N GLN A 23 1.69 -15.57 -32.28
CA GLN A 23 1.13 -14.24 -32.04
C GLN A 23 0.18 -14.24 -30.84
N THR A 24 -0.67 -15.27 -30.72
CA THR A 24 -1.59 -15.42 -29.58
C THR A 24 -0.82 -15.57 -28.27
N TYR A 25 0.23 -16.40 -28.27
CA TYR A 25 1.09 -16.62 -27.11
C TYR A 25 1.81 -15.31 -26.70
N TRP A 26 2.39 -14.60 -27.67
CA TRP A 26 3.04 -13.32 -27.42
C TRP A 26 2.05 -12.28 -26.85
N LEU A 27 0.86 -12.18 -27.44
CA LEU A 27 -0.20 -11.28 -27.00
C LEU A 27 -0.62 -11.59 -25.55
N TYR A 28 -0.86 -12.86 -25.25
CA TYR A 28 -1.21 -13.31 -23.91
C TYR A 28 -0.14 -12.90 -22.88
N ASN A 29 1.12 -13.18 -23.16
CA ASN A 29 2.21 -12.83 -22.28
C ASN A 29 2.36 -11.31 -22.08
N SER A 30 2.23 -10.55 -23.15
CA SER A 30 2.32 -9.09 -23.10
C SER A 30 1.18 -8.46 -22.27
N VAL A 31 -0.06 -8.95 -22.43
CA VAL A 31 -1.19 -8.51 -21.60
C VAL A 31 -0.95 -8.85 -20.14
N THR A 32 -0.58 -10.10 -19.84
CA THR A 32 -0.34 -10.57 -18.48
C THR A 32 0.75 -9.77 -17.79
N TYR A 33 1.85 -9.49 -18.49
CA TYR A 33 2.93 -8.66 -17.99
C TYR A 33 2.45 -7.22 -17.70
N SER A 34 1.75 -6.60 -18.65
CA SER A 34 1.24 -5.23 -18.50
C SER A 34 0.23 -5.12 -17.35
N MET A 35 -0.60 -6.14 -17.14
CA MET A 35 -1.52 -6.22 -16.00
C MET A 35 -0.76 -6.31 -14.68
N GLY A 36 0.29 -7.13 -14.62
CA GLY A 36 1.15 -7.24 -13.45
C GLY A 36 1.82 -5.91 -13.07
N GLU A 37 2.37 -5.20 -14.06
CA GLU A 37 2.98 -3.89 -13.85
C GLU A 37 1.95 -2.84 -13.40
N MET A 38 0.75 -2.86 -13.98
CA MET A 38 -0.32 -1.96 -13.57
C MET A 38 -0.82 -2.28 -12.17
N GLY A 39 -0.88 -3.57 -11.82
CA GLY A 39 -1.19 -4.03 -10.47
C GLY A 39 -0.19 -3.49 -9.44
N LYS A 40 1.12 -3.55 -9.72
CA LYS A 40 2.15 -2.97 -8.84
C LYS A 40 1.96 -1.47 -8.66
N LYS A 41 1.77 -0.71 -9.77
CA LYS A 41 1.51 0.73 -9.70
C LYS A 41 0.27 1.08 -8.89
N ASN A 42 -0.79 0.28 -9.00
CA ASN A 42 -2.00 0.49 -8.22
C ASN A 42 -1.77 0.15 -6.74
N ALA A 43 -0.96 -0.87 -6.41
CA ALA A 43 -0.58 -1.16 -5.04
C ALA A 43 0.22 0.00 -4.41
N GLU A 44 1.18 0.57 -5.14
CA GLU A 44 1.94 1.75 -4.72
C GLU A 44 1.02 2.97 -4.49
N LYS A 45 0.06 3.22 -5.40
CA LYS A 45 -0.93 4.29 -5.23
C LYS A 45 -1.80 4.07 -3.99
N ALA A 46 -2.21 2.83 -3.72
CA ALA A 46 -2.98 2.48 -2.54
C ALA A 46 -2.20 2.78 -1.26
N GLU A 47 -0.93 2.39 -1.21
CA GLU A 47 -0.03 2.67 -0.10
C GLU A 47 0.13 4.18 0.12
N GLN A 48 0.46 4.93 -0.92
CA GLN A 48 0.59 6.39 -0.85
C GLN A 48 -0.70 7.08 -0.39
N ALA A 49 -1.86 6.58 -0.83
CA ALA A 49 -3.15 7.13 -0.41
C ALA A 49 -3.39 6.90 1.09
N ILE A 50 -3.04 5.73 1.62
CA ILE A 50 -3.15 5.40 3.05
C ILE A 50 -2.18 6.26 3.86
N VAL A 51 -0.92 6.36 3.46
CA VAL A 51 0.07 7.20 4.14
C VAL A 51 -0.39 8.66 4.19
N THR A 52 -0.88 9.19 3.06
CA THR A 52 -1.42 10.55 3.00
C THR A 52 -2.62 10.74 3.95
N TYR A 53 -3.52 9.76 4.00
CA TYR A 53 -4.66 9.79 4.92
C TYR A 53 -4.21 9.83 6.39
N GLN A 54 -3.27 8.97 6.76
CA GLN A 54 -2.74 8.87 8.11
C GLN A 54 -2.01 10.16 8.53
N THR A 55 -1.22 10.74 7.64
CA THR A 55 -0.53 12.02 7.87
C THR A 55 -1.54 13.15 8.13
N ASN A 56 -2.59 13.25 7.32
CA ASN A 56 -3.62 14.27 7.45
C ASN A 56 -4.39 14.13 8.76
N ILE A 57 -4.77 12.92 9.14
CA ILE A 57 -5.46 12.67 10.42
C ILE A 57 -4.52 12.93 11.59
N GLY A 58 -3.27 12.48 11.51
CA GLY A 58 -2.27 12.69 12.55
C GLY A 58 -2.06 14.18 12.84
N ALA A 59 -1.95 15.01 11.81
CA ALA A 59 -1.84 16.46 11.96
C ALA A 59 -3.08 17.06 12.65
N ALA A 60 -4.29 16.70 12.17
CA ALA A 60 -5.54 17.22 12.75
C ALA A 60 -5.78 16.75 14.18
N VAL A 61 -5.34 15.56 14.56
CA VAL A 61 -5.46 15.04 15.92
C VAL A 61 -4.46 15.73 16.85
N LYS A 62 -3.22 15.91 16.42
CA LYS A 62 -2.20 16.64 17.19
C LYS A 62 -2.63 18.05 17.52
N GLU A 63 -3.25 18.75 16.58
CA GLU A 63 -3.75 20.12 16.77
C GLU A 63 -4.88 20.20 17.81
N LYS A 64 -5.72 19.18 17.94
CA LYS A 64 -6.90 19.17 18.81
C LYS A 64 -6.72 18.43 20.13
N SER A 65 -5.67 17.66 20.28
CA SER A 65 -5.48 16.82 21.46
C SER A 65 -4.90 17.60 22.62
N HIS A 66 -5.45 17.38 23.83
CA HIS A 66 -4.91 17.86 25.10
C HIS A 66 -4.19 16.76 25.90
N ILE A 67 -3.95 15.59 25.29
CA ILE A 67 -3.36 14.41 25.93
C ILE A 67 -1.92 14.24 25.41
N GLY A 68 -0.95 14.22 26.30
CA GLY A 68 0.42 13.83 26.00
C GLY A 68 0.55 12.31 25.87
N TYR A 69 1.23 11.86 24.84
CA TYR A 69 1.48 10.43 24.61
C TYR A 69 2.97 10.18 24.46
N VAL A 70 3.52 9.28 25.27
CA VAL A 70 4.93 8.87 25.21
C VAL A 70 5.01 7.43 24.79
N VAL A 71 5.69 7.16 23.67
CA VAL A 71 5.92 5.82 23.18
C VAL A 71 7.41 5.55 23.17
N THR A 72 7.82 4.46 23.83
CA THR A 72 9.20 3.95 23.78
C THR A 72 9.24 2.70 22.92
N ALA A 73 10.15 2.64 21.95
CA ALA A 73 10.29 1.50 21.06
C ALA A 73 11.75 1.05 20.98
N TYR A 74 11.94 -0.27 20.92
CA TYR A 74 13.23 -0.93 20.69
C TYR A 74 13.29 -1.36 19.22
N PHE A 75 14.34 -0.92 18.51
CA PHE A 75 14.57 -1.27 17.10
C PHE A 75 15.84 -2.10 16.96
N SER A 76 15.99 -2.83 15.84
CA SER A 76 17.16 -3.67 15.57
C SER A 76 18.45 -2.87 15.36
N ASP A 77 18.33 -1.71 14.75
CA ASP A 77 19.43 -0.84 14.33
C ASP A 77 19.89 0.14 15.43
N TYR A 78 19.22 0.18 16.58
CA TYR A 78 19.57 1.01 17.72
C TYR A 78 19.91 0.18 18.96
N LYS A 79 21.03 0.52 19.61
CA LYS A 79 21.43 -0.10 20.89
C LYS A 79 20.55 0.34 22.06
N SER A 80 19.97 1.53 21.97
CA SER A 80 19.13 2.13 23.01
C SER A 80 17.71 2.31 22.50
N PRO A 81 16.69 2.25 23.37
CA PRO A 81 15.32 2.51 22.96
C PRO A 81 15.15 3.94 22.47
N CYS A 82 14.35 4.09 21.41
CA CYS A 82 13.94 5.38 20.92
C CYS A 82 12.60 5.76 21.58
N THR A 83 12.52 6.98 22.09
CA THR A 83 11.30 7.49 22.71
C THR A 83 10.72 8.60 21.85
N THR A 84 9.47 8.43 21.43
CA THR A 84 8.71 9.44 20.70
C THR A 84 7.66 10.02 21.62
N VAL A 85 7.60 11.34 21.70
CA VAL A 85 6.60 12.08 22.47
C VAL A 85 5.67 12.81 21.51
N CYS A 86 4.38 12.57 21.62
CA CYS A 86 3.35 13.37 21.00
C CYS A 86 2.76 14.29 22.07
N SER A 87 3.10 15.57 22.00
CA SER A 87 2.49 16.60 22.84
C SER A 87 1.55 17.43 21.99
N PRO A 88 0.37 17.83 22.49
CA PRO A 88 -0.52 18.75 21.79
C PRO A 88 0.08 20.14 21.57
N LEU A 89 1.17 20.43 22.23
CA LEU A 89 1.87 21.71 22.20
C LEU A 89 3.26 21.48 21.60
N ASP A 90 3.28 21.52 20.30
CA ASP A 90 4.40 21.61 19.41
C ASP A 90 5.67 22.14 20.09
N THR A 91 6.63 21.26 20.46
CA THR A 91 8.02 21.66 20.67
C THR A 91 8.87 20.75 21.57
N ASP A 92 8.48 19.53 21.82
CA ASP A 92 9.42 18.65 22.50
C ASP A 92 10.40 18.05 21.48
N THR A 93 11.64 18.51 21.53
CA THR A 93 12.71 17.98 20.67
C THR A 93 13.40 16.83 21.41
N ILE A 94 13.47 15.67 20.77
CA ILE A 94 14.19 14.52 21.30
C ILE A 94 15.60 14.50 20.70
N ILE A 95 16.61 14.61 21.54
CA ILE A 95 17.99 14.46 21.15
C ILE A 95 18.61 13.36 22.04
N GLY A 96 19.06 12.26 21.41
CA GLY A 96 19.75 11.19 22.10
C GLY A 96 18.93 10.47 23.18
N GLY A 97 17.62 10.35 23.02
CA GLY A 97 16.74 9.67 23.97
C GLY A 97 16.32 10.49 25.19
N VAL A 98 16.67 11.78 25.25
CA VAL A 98 16.28 12.70 26.32
C VAL A 98 15.21 13.67 25.80
N VAL A 99 14.08 13.72 26.51
CA VAL A 99 12.95 14.62 26.22
C VAL A 99 13.23 15.98 26.87
N TYR A 100 13.40 17.01 26.07
CA TYR A 100 13.49 18.38 26.55
C TYR A 100 12.10 19.01 26.62
N ARG A 101 11.54 19.09 27.81
CA ARG A 101 10.24 19.71 28.09
C ARG A 101 10.37 21.22 28.23
N LYS A 102 9.57 22.00 27.52
CA LYS A 102 9.43 23.42 27.82
C LYS A 102 8.73 23.62 29.17
N PRO A 103 9.30 24.39 30.09
CA PRO A 103 8.64 24.70 31.35
C PRO A 103 7.41 25.60 31.12
N GLY A 104 6.25 25.20 31.60
CA GLY A 104 5.05 26.03 31.58
C GLY A 104 3.71 25.34 31.37
N PHE A 105 3.67 24.04 31.15
CA PHE A 105 2.40 23.34 30.93
C PHE A 105 1.98 22.55 32.16
N GLY A 106 0.80 22.91 32.71
CA GLY A 106 0.14 22.19 33.79
C GLY A 106 -0.21 20.75 33.43
N ASN A 107 -0.66 19.99 34.41
CA ASN A 107 -0.96 18.55 34.41
C ASN A 107 -1.52 18.01 33.08
N VAL A 108 -0.62 17.64 32.15
CA VAL A 108 -0.97 16.88 30.95
C VAL A 108 -1.08 15.44 31.41
N MET A 109 -2.20 14.81 31.13
CA MET A 109 -2.38 13.38 31.36
C MET A 109 -1.44 12.62 30.41
N GLU A 110 -0.39 12.03 30.96
CA GLU A 110 0.63 11.34 30.18
C GLU A 110 0.33 9.84 30.12
N LYS A 111 0.15 9.33 28.93
CA LYS A 111 0.01 7.90 28.68
C LYS A 111 1.32 7.35 28.11
N ARG A 112 1.81 6.24 28.65
CA ARG A 112 3.08 5.62 28.23
C ARG A 112 2.87 4.20 27.74
N ASP A 113 3.41 3.88 26.58
CA ASP A 113 3.45 2.53 26.03
C ASP A 113 4.88 2.19 25.57
N THR A 114 5.23 0.91 25.65
CA THR A 114 6.53 0.39 25.23
C THR A 114 6.35 -0.76 24.24
N PHE A 115 7.07 -0.73 23.13
CA PHE A 115 6.99 -1.73 22.08
C PHE A 115 8.37 -2.31 21.73
N ASP A 116 8.42 -3.61 21.48
CA ASP A 116 9.54 -4.28 20.83
C ASP A 116 9.26 -4.35 19.32
N LEU A 117 10.05 -3.61 18.55
CA LEU A 117 9.95 -3.50 17.09
C LEU A 117 11.28 -3.92 16.42
N ARG A 118 12.07 -4.79 17.09
CA ARG A 118 13.36 -5.27 16.56
C ARG A 118 13.25 -6.14 15.30
N GLU A 119 12.06 -6.49 14.88
CA GLU A 119 11.78 -7.19 13.61
C GLU A 119 11.77 -6.25 12.37
N THR A 120 11.92 -4.95 12.56
CA THR A 120 11.90 -3.96 11.48
C THR A 120 12.92 -2.86 11.71
N ASP A 121 13.27 -2.12 10.65
CA ASP A 121 14.14 -0.95 10.72
C ASP A 121 13.39 0.29 11.28
N SER A 122 14.17 1.27 11.75
CA SER A 122 13.61 2.50 12.33
C SER A 122 12.86 3.35 11.32
N ASN A 123 13.26 3.36 10.04
CA ASN A 123 12.67 4.24 9.03
C ASN A 123 11.19 3.93 8.80
N ASN A 124 10.83 2.63 8.74
CA ASN A 124 9.43 2.21 8.59
C ASN A 124 8.64 2.29 9.89
N SER A 125 9.30 2.35 11.03
CA SER A 125 8.67 2.19 12.34
C SER A 125 8.23 3.50 12.97
N PHE A 126 8.88 4.62 12.67
CA PHE A 126 8.47 5.93 13.21
C PHE A 126 7.08 6.33 12.72
N ASP A 127 6.77 6.12 11.45
CA ASP A 127 5.44 6.39 10.89
C ASP A 127 4.38 5.48 11.52
N CYS A 128 4.74 4.21 11.82
CA CYS A 128 3.86 3.28 12.51
C CYS A 128 3.58 3.71 13.96
N LEU A 129 4.59 4.25 14.67
CA LEU A 129 4.40 4.81 16.01
C LEU A 129 3.48 6.03 16.00
N ASN A 130 3.67 6.95 15.05
CA ASN A 130 2.80 8.10 14.87
C ASN A 130 1.36 7.69 14.56
N THR A 131 1.18 6.69 13.70
CA THR A 131 -0.13 6.12 13.39
C THR A 131 -0.77 5.48 14.61
N TYR A 132 0.00 4.71 15.39
CA TYR A 132 -0.48 4.11 16.64
C TYR A 132 -0.99 5.19 17.60
N ILE A 133 -0.18 6.23 17.88
CA ILE A 133 -0.56 7.34 18.76
C ILE A 133 -1.84 8.01 18.25
N THR A 134 -1.91 8.30 16.95
CA THR A 134 -3.08 8.92 16.32
C THR A 134 -4.36 8.13 16.62
N TYR A 135 -4.33 6.82 16.47
CA TYR A 135 -5.50 5.95 16.70
C TYR A 135 -5.73 5.60 18.17
N GLN A 136 -4.83 5.93 19.08
CA GLN A 136 -5.12 5.96 20.52
C GLN A 136 -5.88 7.22 20.91
N LEU A 137 -5.68 8.33 20.21
CA LEU A 137 -6.30 9.62 20.47
C LEU A 137 -7.63 9.84 19.72
N THR A 138 -7.85 9.09 18.64
CA THR A 138 -9.08 9.17 17.85
C THR A 138 -9.56 7.78 17.41
N ARG A 139 -10.85 7.67 17.09
CA ARG A 139 -11.39 6.44 16.51
C ARG A 139 -11.25 6.45 15.02
N PHE A 140 -11.02 5.26 14.44
CA PHE A 140 -11.06 5.09 13.00
C PHE A 140 -12.49 5.31 12.47
N ASP A 141 -12.62 6.27 11.57
CA ASP A 141 -13.88 6.54 10.86
C ASP A 141 -13.79 5.96 9.44
N LYS A 142 -14.45 4.82 9.26
CA LYS A 142 -14.48 4.12 7.96
C LYS A 142 -15.12 4.98 6.86
N ALA A 143 -16.18 5.71 7.17
CA ALA A 143 -16.88 6.52 6.17
C ALA A 143 -16.02 7.70 5.69
N HIS A 144 -15.26 8.31 6.59
CA HIS A 144 -14.30 9.34 6.26
C HIS A 144 -13.13 8.77 5.44
N PHE A 145 -12.61 7.60 5.83
CA PHE A 145 -11.56 6.89 5.11
C PHE A 145 -12.00 6.56 3.68
N ASP A 146 -13.14 5.89 3.50
CA ASP A 146 -13.65 5.49 2.19
C ASP A 146 -13.84 6.70 1.27
N ARG A 147 -14.38 7.81 1.77
CA ARG A 147 -14.51 9.07 1.00
C ARG A 147 -13.17 9.66 0.59
N PHE A 148 -12.20 9.65 1.49
CA PHE A 148 -10.87 10.17 1.19
C PHE A 148 -10.16 9.33 0.13
N ILE A 149 -10.16 8.00 0.30
CA ILE A 149 -9.52 7.06 -0.62
C ILE A 149 -10.19 7.09 -1.99
N SER A 150 -11.52 7.11 -2.05
CA SER A 150 -12.25 7.23 -3.32
C SER A 150 -11.89 8.51 -4.09
N ARG A 151 -11.67 9.62 -3.40
CA ARG A 151 -11.20 10.86 -4.04
C ARG A 151 -9.78 10.76 -4.59
N LYS A 152 -8.91 10.02 -3.91
CA LYS A 152 -7.49 9.86 -4.29
C LYS A 152 -7.29 8.85 -5.41
N LEU A 153 -8.00 7.73 -5.36
CA LEU A 153 -7.85 6.62 -6.30
C LEU A 153 -8.88 6.66 -7.45
N GLY A 154 -9.92 7.48 -7.30
CA GLY A 154 -10.96 7.63 -8.33
C GLY A 154 -11.74 6.33 -8.57
N ASN A 155 -12.04 6.06 -9.84
CA ASN A 155 -12.82 4.90 -10.25
C ASN A 155 -12.11 3.55 -10.07
N ASP A 156 -10.81 3.56 -9.81
CA ASP A 156 -10.06 2.33 -9.58
C ASP A 156 -10.35 1.74 -8.19
N PHE A 157 -10.92 2.51 -7.27
CA PHE A 157 -11.25 2.07 -5.92
C PHE A 157 -12.65 1.47 -5.84
N ILE A 158 -12.75 0.21 -5.37
CA ILE A 158 -14.03 -0.49 -5.18
C ILE A 158 -14.44 -0.46 -3.71
N GLY A 159 -13.50 -0.70 -2.80
CA GLY A 159 -13.77 -0.71 -1.37
C GLY A 159 -12.55 -1.09 -0.54
N ALA A 160 -12.66 -0.87 0.77
CA ALA A 160 -11.63 -1.23 1.72
C ALA A 160 -12.22 -1.87 2.98
N GLU A 161 -11.45 -2.79 3.57
CA GLU A 161 -11.79 -3.47 4.81
C GLU A 161 -10.55 -3.56 5.72
N MET A 162 -10.73 -3.22 6.99
CA MET A 162 -9.68 -3.39 7.99
C MET A 162 -9.64 -4.84 8.47
N LYS A 163 -8.45 -5.43 8.46
CA LYS A 163 -8.20 -6.80 8.94
C LYS A 163 -7.22 -6.79 10.09
N THR A 164 -7.54 -7.57 11.13
CA THR A 164 -6.60 -7.88 12.21
C THR A 164 -5.88 -9.18 11.90
N ARG A 165 -4.57 -9.19 12.03
CA ARG A 165 -3.70 -10.31 11.68
C ARG A 165 -3.08 -10.99 12.90
N LYS A 166 -2.52 -12.17 12.69
CA LYS A 166 -1.71 -12.87 13.69
C LYS A 166 -0.26 -12.34 13.76
N HIS A 167 0.25 -11.84 12.63
CA HIS A 167 1.60 -11.30 12.51
C HIS A 167 1.54 -9.89 11.92
N ARG A 168 2.53 -9.07 12.27
CA ARG A 168 2.65 -7.71 11.75
C ARG A 168 2.89 -7.75 10.23
N LEU A 169 2.23 -6.86 9.52
CA LEU A 169 2.48 -6.61 8.11
C LEU A 169 3.27 -5.31 8.00
N TRP A 170 4.48 -5.38 7.45
CA TRP A 170 5.37 -4.23 7.31
C TRP A 170 5.40 -3.65 5.90
N GLN A 171 5.05 -4.45 4.90
CA GLN A 171 5.10 -4.08 3.49
C GLN A 171 3.78 -4.35 2.80
N THR A 172 3.45 -3.52 1.83
CA THR A 172 2.30 -3.71 0.96
C THR A 172 2.48 -4.96 0.11
N ARG A 173 1.41 -5.73 -0.03
CA ARG A 173 1.41 -6.93 -0.88
C ARG A 173 0.15 -7.04 -1.71
N ILE A 174 0.30 -7.59 -2.89
CA ILE A 174 -0.82 -7.99 -3.73
C ILE A 174 -1.26 -9.39 -3.27
N VAL A 175 -2.49 -9.50 -2.76
CA VAL A 175 -3.07 -10.77 -2.29
C VAL A 175 -3.68 -11.54 -3.44
N GLU A 176 -4.42 -10.83 -4.29
CA GLU A 176 -5.03 -11.36 -5.50
C GLU A 176 -4.60 -10.48 -6.67
N PRO A 177 -3.71 -10.98 -7.54
CA PRO A 177 -3.29 -10.23 -8.72
C PRO A 177 -4.41 -10.19 -9.77
N PRO A 178 -4.48 -9.14 -10.58
CA PRO A 178 -5.42 -9.08 -11.69
C PRO A 178 -5.07 -10.11 -12.75
N THR A 179 -6.09 -10.69 -13.38
CA THR A 179 -5.94 -11.64 -14.46
C THR A 179 -6.70 -11.20 -15.71
N LEU A 180 -6.44 -11.82 -16.85
CA LEU A 180 -7.10 -11.50 -18.12
C LEU A 180 -8.64 -11.52 -18.04
N PHE A 181 -9.20 -12.37 -17.19
CA PHE A 181 -10.64 -12.56 -17.04
C PHE A 181 -11.19 -11.93 -15.75
N HIS A 182 -10.31 -11.55 -14.83
CA HIS A 182 -10.69 -10.91 -13.57
C HIS A 182 -9.83 -9.67 -13.35
N HIS A 183 -10.42 -8.53 -13.63
CA HIS A 183 -9.73 -7.23 -13.63
C HIS A 183 -9.68 -6.56 -12.26
N GLU A 184 -10.24 -7.20 -11.26
CA GLU A 184 -10.11 -6.76 -9.88
C GLU A 184 -8.84 -7.32 -9.26
N MET A 185 -8.25 -6.56 -8.37
CA MET A 185 -7.12 -6.96 -7.56
C MET A 185 -7.40 -6.69 -6.09
N LEU A 186 -6.83 -7.50 -5.23
CA LEU A 186 -6.86 -7.29 -3.79
C LEU A 186 -5.45 -6.95 -3.31
N VAL A 187 -5.32 -5.74 -2.78
CA VAL A 187 -4.07 -5.24 -2.19
C VAL A 187 -4.23 -5.19 -0.69
N GLU A 188 -3.21 -5.60 0.02
CA GLU A 188 -3.16 -5.46 1.46
C GLU A 188 -2.01 -4.53 1.85
N VAL A 189 -2.36 -3.43 2.51
CA VAL A 189 -1.46 -2.36 2.91
C VAL A 189 -1.34 -2.35 4.42
N PRO A 190 -0.13 -2.18 4.99
CA PRO A 190 0.03 -1.94 6.42
C PRO A 190 -0.78 -0.72 6.84
N PHE A 191 -1.60 -0.87 7.88
CA PHE A 191 -2.39 0.25 8.40
C PHE A 191 -1.93 0.67 9.80
N ASN A 192 -1.96 -0.26 10.74
CA ASN A 192 -1.41 -0.08 12.06
C ASN A 192 -0.67 -1.38 12.47
N PRO A 193 0.58 -1.56 12.04
CA PRO A 193 1.34 -2.77 12.29
C PRO A 193 1.50 -3.08 13.79
N ILE A 194 1.57 -2.04 14.64
CA ILE A 194 1.69 -2.21 16.09
C ILE A 194 0.47 -2.92 16.66
N GLN A 195 -0.73 -2.64 16.15
CA GLN A 195 -1.98 -3.30 16.52
C GLN A 195 -2.31 -4.48 15.60
N TYR A 196 -1.38 -4.94 14.79
CA TYR A 196 -1.57 -6.04 13.83
C TYR A 196 -2.69 -5.78 12.80
N GLN A 197 -2.91 -4.51 12.46
CA GLN A 197 -3.96 -4.10 11.53
C GLN A 197 -3.40 -3.83 10.14
N SER A 198 -4.09 -4.34 9.14
CA SER A 198 -3.86 -4.06 7.72
C SER A 198 -5.16 -3.60 7.07
N MET A 199 -5.04 -2.86 5.98
CA MET A 199 -6.17 -2.46 5.15
C MET A 199 -6.17 -3.29 3.87
N GLN A 200 -7.20 -4.12 3.68
CA GLN A 200 -7.42 -4.79 2.42
C GLN A 200 -8.23 -3.89 1.50
N MET A 201 -7.68 -3.57 0.34
CA MET A 201 -8.29 -2.69 -0.64
C MET A 201 -8.57 -3.46 -1.91
N ARG A 202 -9.83 -3.43 -2.36
CA ARG A 202 -10.22 -3.98 -3.65
C ARG A 202 -10.18 -2.85 -4.68
N MET A 203 -9.44 -3.10 -5.76
CA MET A 203 -9.19 -2.12 -6.81
C MET A 203 -9.45 -2.73 -8.17
N GLN A 204 -9.90 -1.90 -9.11
CA GLN A 204 -10.08 -2.29 -10.51
C GLN A 204 -8.86 -1.92 -11.33
N VAL A 205 -8.42 -2.83 -12.19
CA VAL A 205 -7.36 -2.57 -13.17
C VAL A 205 -8.00 -2.32 -14.53
N PRO A 206 -7.95 -1.10 -15.06
CA PRO A 206 -8.59 -0.76 -16.31
C PRO A 206 -7.87 -1.41 -17.50
N MET A 207 -8.59 -2.20 -18.31
CA MET A 207 -8.04 -2.87 -19.49
C MET A 207 -7.77 -1.95 -20.68
N LEU A 208 -8.54 -0.87 -20.79
CA LEU A 208 -8.44 0.02 -21.95
C LEU A 208 -7.06 0.66 -22.14
N PRO A 209 -6.38 1.17 -21.11
CA PRO A 209 -5.01 1.67 -21.24
C PRO A 209 -4.00 0.59 -21.64
N ILE A 210 -4.18 -0.64 -21.14
CA ILE A 210 -3.33 -1.79 -21.47
C ILE A 210 -3.45 -2.10 -22.97
N LEU A 211 -4.66 -2.25 -23.48
CA LEU A 211 -4.92 -2.53 -24.88
C LEU A 211 -4.42 -1.40 -25.80
N LYS A 212 -4.64 -0.13 -25.43
CA LYS A 212 -4.09 1.01 -26.17
C LYS A 212 -2.57 0.99 -26.24
N GLY A 213 -1.90 0.75 -25.12
CA GLY A 213 -0.43 0.66 -25.09
C GLY A 213 0.12 -0.43 -26.01
N MET A 214 -0.56 -1.58 -26.04
CA MET A 214 -0.18 -2.69 -26.92
C MET A 214 -0.43 -2.39 -28.40
N MET A 215 -1.54 -1.75 -28.76
CA MET A 215 -1.80 -1.34 -30.13
C MET A 215 -0.71 -0.42 -30.68
N TRP A 216 -0.20 0.50 -29.88
CA TRP A 216 0.92 1.37 -30.28
C TRP A 216 2.21 0.58 -30.50
N GLN A 217 2.49 -0.47 -29.74
CA GLN A 217 3.66 -1.33 -29.92
C GLN A 217 3.54 -2.24 -31.16
N MET A 218 2.33 -2.48 -31.66
CA MET A 218 2.11 -3.30 -32.85
C MET A 218 2.17 -2.47 -34.16
N ILE A 219 2.02 -1.14 -34.09
CA ILE A 219 1.97 -0.24 -35.25
C ILE A 219 3.33 0.45 -35.50
N GLY A 220 4.19 0.55 -34.50
CA GLY A 220 5.54 1.15 -34.55
C GLY A 220 6.62 0.11 -34.76
#